data_4dd302762bbd48d099e728882c384120
#
_entry.id   4dd302762bbd48d099e728882c384120
#
_cell.length_a   1.000
_cell.length_b   1.000
_cell.length_c   1.000
_cell.angle_alpha   90.00
_cell.angle_beta   90.00
_cell.angle_gamma   90.00
#
_symmetry.space_group_name_H-M   'P 1'
#
loop_
_entity.id
_entity.type
_entity.pdbx_description
1 polymer ?
#
loop_
_entity_poly.entity_id
_entity_poly.type
_entity_poly.pdbx_seq_one_letter_code
_entity_poly.pdbx_strand_id
1 'polypeptide(L)'
;MAFALEALAIATGFPFGSFTHKDPGLQILGVPPTVPIVYGVAGYVAWSIARLVVVGDRAGRLAGPPRFVVPPVAALVLAGYDAVVDPGGATVESRWSYGDPSGLFGVPLTNFLGWVLTGWVVFQLFALLGPPARRIGSAAVLPPVVWLGVYLAGVVTFVTASAGPADAVTVAGRTFLVSDIQENRRHRGVFSMGTPALMALACLVPTGAGRA
;
A
#
# COMPACT_ATOMS: atom_id res chain seq x y z
N MET A 1 1.96 10.85 11.46
CA MET A 1 1.96 11.47 10.11
C MET A 1 0.78 10.98 9.27
N ALA A 2 0.54 9.68 9.10
CA ALA A 2 -0.62 9.16 8.36
C ALA A 2 -1.96 9.75 8.84
N PHE A 3 -2.25 9.69 10.14
CA PHE A 3 -3.45 10.31 10.72
C PHE A 3 -3.62 11.80 10.35
N ALA A 4 -2.52 12.59 10.39
CA ALA A 4 -2.59 14.01 10.08
C ALA A 4 -2.87 14.26 8.58
N LEU A 5 -2.36 13.42 7.70
CA LEU A 5 -2.61 13.50 6.25
C LEU A 5 -4.05 13.11 5.90
N GLU A 6 -4.59 12.09 6.57
CA GLU A 6 -6.00 11.71 6.44
C GLU A 6 -6.94 12.83 6.92
N ALA A 7 -6.71 13.35 8.12
CA ALA A 7 -7.51 14.44 8.66
C ALA A 7 -7.42 15.70 7.77
N LEU A 8 -6.25 16.00 7.22
CA LEU A 8 -6.07 17.09 6.25
C LEU A 8 -6.87 16.83 4.97
N ALA A 9 -6.83 15.60 4.46
CA ALA A 9 -7.56 15.25 3.24
C ALA A 9 -9.08 15.32 3.44
N ILE A 10 -9.60 14.87 4.58
CA ILE A 10 -11.02 15.01 4.91
C ILE A 10 -11.41 16.49 4.99
N ALA A 11 -10.57 17.34 5.58
CA ALA A 11 -10.86 18.76 5.76
C ALA A 11 -10.71 19.59 4.47
N THR A 12 -9.79 19.21 3.56
CA THR A 12 -9.37 20.06 2.42
C THR A 12 -9.46 19.38 1.05
N GLY A 13 -9.60 18.08 1.01
CA GLY A 13 -9.47 17.27 -0.19
C GLY A 13 -8.02 16.99 -0.62
N PHE A 14 -7.02 17.65 -0.05
CA PHE A 14 -5.61 17.41 -0.39
C PHE A 14 -4.99 16.39 0.58
N PRO A 15 -4.24 15.39 0.11
CA PRO A 15 -3.83 15.11 -1.27
C PRO A 15 -4.70 14.07 -2.01
N PHE A 16 -5.65 13.40 -1.34
CA PHE A 16 -6.35 12.21 -1.85
C PHE A 16 -7.64 12.52 -2.64
N GLY A 17 -8.06 13.79 -2.70
CA GLY A 17 -9.41 14.18 -3.06
C GLY A 17 -10.31 14.22 -1.83
N SER A 18 -11.49 14.82 -1.97
CA SER A 18 -12.47 14.86 -0.89
C SER A 18 -13.07 13.48 -0.68
N PHE A 19 -13.02 12.96 0.54
CA PHE A 19 -13.67 11.70 0.91
C PHE A 19 -14.12 11.72 2.37
N THR A 20 -14.98 10.76 2.73
CA THR A 20 -15.47 10.58 4.10
C THR A 20 -15.52 9.10 4.44
N HIS A 21 -15.08 8.73 5.64
CA HIS A 21 -15.26 7.39 6.18
C HIS A 21 -16.71 7.17 6.61
N LYS A 22 -17.22 5.98 6.30
CA LYS A 22 -18.58 5.55 6.65
C LYS A 22 -18.60 4.40 7.66
N ASP A 23 -17.44 3.90 8.04
CA ASP A 23 -17.36 2.84 9.04
C ASP A 23 -18.02 3.30 10.35
N PRO A 24 -18.90 2.48 10.94
CA PRO A 24 -19.50 2.80 12.25
C PRO A 24 -18.42 2.73 13.34
N GLY A 25 -18.50 3.60 14.34
CA GLY A 25 -17.62 3.59 15.49
C GLY A 25 -16.86 4.90 15.71
N LEU A 26 -15.81 4.82 16.55
CA LEU A 26 -15.01 5.98 16.90
C LEU A 26 -14.25 6.53 15.69
N GLN A 27 -14.43 7.81 15.44
CA GLN A 27 -13.65 8.58 14.49
C GLN A 27 -13.10 9.83 15.18
N ILE A 28 -11.85 10.14 14.98
CA ILE A 28 -11.19 11.36 15.47
C ILE A 28 -10.90 12.23 14.25
N LEU A 29 -11.46 13.42 14.19
CA LEU A 29 -11.40 14.29 13.00
C LEU A 29 -11.85 13.59 11.71
N GLY A 30 -12.84 12.70 11.81
CA GLY A 30 -13.34 11.90 10.69
C GLY A 30 -12.48 10.68 10.31
N VAL A 31 -11.39 10.40 11.03
CA VAL A 31 -10.47 9.30 10.75
C VAL A 31 -10.67 8.16 11.76
N PRO A 32 -10.97 6.93 11.32
CA PRO A 32 -10.99 5.76 12.19
C PRO A 32 -9.59 5.46 12.76
N PRO A 33 -9.45 5.06 14.04
CA PRO A 33 -8.14 4.74 14.64
C PRO A 33 -7.40 3.57 13.99
N THR A 34 -8.10 2.73 13.25
CA THR A 34 -7.52 1.62 12.47
C THR A 34 -6.68 2.10 11.30
N VAL A 35 -6.99 3.25 10.72
CA VAL A 35 -6.31 3.80 9.54
C VAL A 35 -4.82 3.99 9.76
N PRO A 36 -4.33 4.72 10.79
CA PRO A 36 -2.90 4.87 11.02
C PRO A 36 -2.19 3.55 11.31
N ILE A 37 -2.87 2.53 11.84
CA ILE A 37 -2.32 1.20 12.04
C ILE A 37 -2.07 0.51 10.69
N VAL A 38 -3.06 0.53 9.81
CA VAL A 38 -2.94 -0.03 8.45
C VAL A 38 -1.82 0.66 7.67
N TYR A 39 -1.75 1.99 7.71
CA TYR A 39 -0.65 2.75 7.09
C TYR A 39 0.72 2.35 7.65
N GLY A 40 0.82 2.17 8.97
CA GLY A 40 2.06 1.74 9.63
C GLY A 40 2.52 0.37 9.13
N VAL A 41 1.61 -0.60 9.06
CA VAL A 41 1.91 -1.96 8.60
C VAL A 41 2.23 -1.98 7.10
N ALA A 42 1.35 -1.43 6.27
CA ALA A 42 1.55 -1.40 4.82
C ALA A 42 2.81 -0.61 4.43
N GLY A 43 3.04 0.53 5.10
CA GLY A 43 4.24 1.34 4.90
C GLY A 43 5.52 0.61 5.30
N TYR A 44 5.52 -0.11 6.42
CA TYR A 44 6.67 -0.91 6.83
C TYR A 44 7.00 -2.02 5.83
N VAL A 45 5.98 -2.70 5.30
CA VAL A 45 6.15 -3.74 4.27
C VAL A 45 6.67 -3.12 2.97
N ALA A 46 6.06 -2.02 2.51
CA ALA A 46 6.48 -1.32 1.29
C ALA A 46 7.94 -0.85 1.38
N TRP A 47 8.34 -0.27 2.52
CA TRP A 47 9.72 0.12 2.79
C TRP A 47 10.67 -1.07 2.76
N SER A 48 10.30 -2.18 3.39
CA SER A 48 11.12 -3.40 3.45
C SER A 48 11.33 -4.00 2.07
N ILE A 49 10.27 -4.10 1.26
CA ILE A 49 10.32 -4.55 -0.13
C ILE A 49 11.26 -3.65 -0.95
N ALA A 50 11.04 -2.33 -0.90
CA ALA A 50 11.84 -1.38 -1.66
C ALA A 50 13.34 -1.45 -1.30
N ARG A 51 13.65 -1.57 -0.02
CA ARG A 51 15.04 -1.77 0.42
C ARG A 51 15.65 -3.04 -0.12
N LEU A 52 14.95 -4.16 0.00
CA LEU A 52 15.43 -5.45 -0.49
C LEU A 52 15.71 -5.41 -2.00
N VAL A 53 14.79 -4.83 -2.75
CA VAL A 53 14.93 -4.74 -4.22
C VAL A 53 16.08 -3.81 -4.65
N VAL A 54 16.25 -2.67 -3.96
CA VAL A 54 17.23 -1.65 -4.38
C VAL A 54 18.62 -1.90 -3.82
N VAL A 55 18.74 -2.35 -2.56
CA VAL A 55 20.03 -2.47 -1.88
C VAL A 55 20.32 -3.86 -1.31
N GLY A 56 19.38 -4.80 -1.45
CA GLY A 56 19.49 -6.13 -0.86
C GLY A 56 19.44 -6.09 0.67
N ASP A 57 19.82 -7.21 1.31
CA ASP A 57 19.85 -7.36 2.77
C ASP A 57 21.08 -6.68 3.40
N ARG A 58 21.19 -5.36 3.23
CA ARG A 58 22.27 -4.57 3.82
C ARG A 58 21.78 -3.85 5.07
N ALA A 59 22.51 -4.02 6.18
CA ALA A 59 22.28 -3.25 7.39
C ALA A 59 22.81 -1.82 7.23
N GLY A 60 22.34 -0.93 8.10
CA GLY A 60 22.82 0.44 8.19
C GLY A 60 21.89 1.47 7.58
N ARG A 61 22.33 2.71 7.58
CA ARG A 61 21.59 3.82 6.94
C ARG A 61 21.74 3.75 5.43
N LEU A 62 20.71 4.18 4.72
CA LEU A 62 20.84 4.43 3.30
C LEU A 62 21.80 5.60 3.08
N ALA A 63 22.81 5.40 2.25
CA ALA A 63 23.80 6.41 1.90
C ALA A 63 23.89 6.55 0.37
N GLY A 64 24.36 7.70 -0.11
CA GLY A 64 24.49 7.98 -1.54
C GLY A 64 23.15 7.90 -2.28
N PRO A 65 23.13 7.47 -3.57
CA PRO A 65 21.93 7.41 -4.40
C PRO A 65 20.78 6.59 -3.81
N PRO A 66 20.97 5.42 -3.16
CA PRO A 66 19.88 4.63 -2.60
C PRO A 66 18.94 5.38 -1.65
N ARG A 67 19.41 6.38 -0.92
CA ARG A 67 18.56 7.18 -0.02
C ARG A 67 17.51 8.03 -0.76
N PHE A 68 17.66 8.18 -2.06
CA PHE A 68 16.70 8.89 -2.92
C PHE A 68 15.96 7.96 -3.88
N VAL A 69 16.44 6.73 -4.06
CA VAL A 69 15.82 5.71 -4.92
C VAL A 69 14.84 4.84 -4.14
N VAL A 70 15.20 4.41 -2.93
CA VAL A 70 14.32 3.57 -2.09
C VAL A 70 12.97 4.25 -1.77
N PRO A 71 12.91 5.54 -1.37
CA PRO A 71 11.65 6.19 -1.05
C PRO A 71 10.59 6.19 -2.15
N PRO A 72 10.88 6.60 -3.40
CA PRO A 72 9.87 6.55 -4.46
C PRO A 72 9.47 5.11 -4.81
N VAL A 73 10.39 4.14 -4.77
CA VAL A 73 10.04 2.71 -4.97
C VAL A 73 9.08 2.24 -3.87
N ALA A 74 9.34 2.58 -2.61
CA ALA A 74 8.45 2.25 -1.49
C ALA A 74 7.07 2.92 -1.65
N ALA A 75 7.03 4.17 -2.12
CA ALA A 75 5.78 4.89 -2.37
C ALA A 75 4.95 4.21 -3.47
N LEU A 76 5.59 3.74 -4.55
CA LEU A 76 4.90 3.00 -5.61
C LEU A 76 4.36 1.64 -5.13
N VAL A 77 5.11 0.93 -4.28
CA VAL A 77 4.63 -0.32 -3.67
C VAL A 77 3.42 -0.05 -2.77
N LEU A 78 3.47 1.02 -1.97
CA LEU A 78 2.36 1.41 -1.10
C LEU A 78 1.12 1.84 -1.88
N ALA A 79 1.28 2.66 -2.92
CA ALA A 79 0.19 3.05 -3.80
C ALA A 79 -0.37 1.85 -4.61
N GLY A 80 0.47 0.87 -4.93
CA GLY A 80 0.04 -0.39 -5.52
C GLY A 80 -0.88 -1.21 -4.62
N TYR A 81 -0.64 -1.20 -3.30
CA TYR A 81 -1.55 -1.78 -2.31
C TYR A 81 -2.90 -1.05 -2.32
N ASP A 82 -2.89 0.27 -2.25
CA ASP A 82 -4.10 1.10 -2.27
C ASP A 82 -4.95 0.84 -3.54
N ALA A 83 -4.31 0.78 -4.70
CA ALA A 83 -4.98 0.49 -5.98
C ALA A 83 -5.69 -0.88 -6.04
N VAL A 84 -5.33 -1.81 -5.15
CA VAL A 84 -6.03 -3.10 -5.00
C VAL A 84 -7.19 -2.99 -4.01
N VAL A 85 -6.99 -2.25 -2.91
CA VAL A 85 -7.95 -2.20 -1.79
C VAL A 85 -9.08 -1.22 -2.04
N ASP A 86 -8.76 -0.03 -2.54
CA ASP A 86 -9.69 1.09 -2.63
C ASP A 86 -10.94 0.81 -3.49
N PRO A 87 -10.84 0.25 -4.70
CA PRO A 87 -12.04 -0.03 -5.49
C PRO A 87 -13.05 -0.94 -4.79
N GLY A 88 -12.55 -1.91 -4.02
CA GLY A 88 -13.41 -2.78 -3.22
C GLY A 88 -14.00 -2.06 -2.01
N GLY A 89 -13.15 -1.41 -1.24
CA GLY A 89 -13.54 -0.73 0.00
C GLY A 89 -14.51 0.43 -0.22
N ALA A 90 -14.24 1.25 -1.24
CA ALA A 90 -15.09 2.41 -1.54
C ALA A 90 -16.39 2.02 -2.27
N THR A 91 -16.29 1.17 -3.31
CA THR A 91 -17.40 0.95 -4.24
C THR A 91 -18.25 -0.25 -3.86
N VAL A 92 -17.65 -1.37 -3.42
CA VAL A 92 -18.40 -2.58 -3.06
C VAL A 92 -18.81 -2.56 -1.59
N GLU A 93 -17.85 -2.30 -0.70
CA GLU A 93 -18.06 -2.37 0.75
C GLU A 93 -18.61 -1.06 1.34
N SER A 94 -18.54 0.04 0.58
CA SER A 94 -19.02 1.36 0.98
C SER A 94 -18.43 1.86 2.32
N ARG A 95 -17.18 1.49 2.64
CA ARG A 95 -16.51 1.87 3.88
C ARG A 95 -16.10 3.35 3.89
N TRP A 96 -15.86 3.91 2.73
CA TRP A 96 -15.68 5.35 2.50
C TRP A 96 -16.30 5.75 1.17
N SER A 97 -16.51 7.04 0.98
CA SER A 97 -17.03 7.58 -0.28
C SER A 97 -16.25 8.81 -0.70
N TYR A 98 -15.98 8.91 -1.98
CA TYR A 98 -15.35 10.07 -2.59
C TYR A 98 -16.39 11.12 -3.00
N GLY A 99 -16.05 12.41 -2.84
CA GLY A 99 -16.88 13.52 -3.30
C GLY A 99 -16.93 13.63 -4.84
N ASP A 100 -15.84 13.23 -5.51
CA ASP A 100 -15.76 13.10 -6.97
C ASP A 100 -15.36 11.66 -7.35
N PRO A 101 -16.32 10.74 -7.48
CA PRO A 101 -16.07 9.35 -7.83
C PRO A 101 -15.88 9.14 -9.34
N SER A 102 -15.07 9.99 -9.99
CA SER A 102 -14.89 10.04 -11.44
C SER A 102 -13.90 9.02 -12.03
N GLY A 103 -13.03 8.45 -11.19
CA GLY A 103 -11.92 7.61 -11.64
C GLY A 103 -12.23 6.12 -11.78
N LEU A 104 -11.24 5.29 -11.47
CA LEU A 104 -11.29 3.85 -11.60
C LEU A 104 -12.27 3.24 -10.59
N PHE A 105 -13.36 2.67 -11.06
CA PHE A 105 -14.42 2.11 -10.22
C PHE A 105 -14.90 3.05 -9.11
N GLY A 106 -14.98 4.36 -9.41
CA GLY A 106 -15.41 5.36 -8.45
C GLY A 106 -14.31 5.91 -7.53
N VAL A 107 -13.07 5.47 -7.69
CA VAL A 107 -11.89 6.01 -6.98
C VAL A 107 -11.22 7.07 -7.85
N PRO A 108 -11.09 8.33 -7.40
CA PRO A 108 -10.52 9.41 -8.21
C PRO A 108 -9.01 9.22 -8.42
N LEU A 109 -8.48 9.70 -9.54
CA LEU A 109 -7.04 9.65 -9.82
C LEU A 109 -6.23 10.40 -8.76
N THR A 110 -6.78 11.46 -8.20
CA THR A 110 -6.16 12.22 -7.11
C THR A 110 -5.86 11.37 -5.88
N ASN A 111 -6.67 10.36 -5.60
CA ASN A 111 -6.39 9.42 -4.52
C ASN A 111 -5.07 8.66 -4.78
N PHE A 112 -4.93 8.04 -5.94
CA PHE A 112 -3.72 7.27 -6.25
C PHE A 112 -2.46 8.13 -6.30
N LEU A 113 -2.56 9.34 -6.87
CA LEU A 113 -1.45 10.30 -6.87
C LEU A 113 -1.13 10.78 -5.46
N GLY A 114 -2.15 10.97 -4.63
CA GLY A 114 -2.02 11.31 -3.21
C GLY A 114 -1.24 10.24 -2.45
N TRP A 115 -1.53 8.95 -2.67
CA TRP A 115 -0.79 7.84 -2.07
C TRP A 115 0.68 7.83 -2.49
N VAL A 116 0.97 8.06 -3.76
CA VAL A 116 2.37 8.18 -4.24
C VAL A 116 3.07 9.37 -3.59
N LEU A 117 2.44 10.55 -3.58
CA LEU A 117 3.02 11.77 -3.01
C LEU A 117 3.30 11.63 -1.51
N THR A 118 2.28 11.22 -0.74
CA THR A 118 2.41 11.11 0.71
C THR A 118 3.36 9.99 1.10
N GLY A 119 3.30 8.85 0.42
CA GLY A 119 4.24 7.75 0.61
C GLY A 119 5.67 8.21 0.33
N TRP A 120 5.90 8.89 -0.77
CA TRP A 120 7.24 9.42 -1.09
C TRP A 120 7.75 10.38 -0.02
N VAL A 121 6.96 11.36 0.39
CA VAL A 121 7.36 12.33 1.44
C VAL A 121 7.68 11.61 2.75
N VAL A 122 6.81 10.70 3.20
CA VAL A 122 7.03 9.95 4.45
C VAL A 122 8.29 9.11 4.38
N PHE A 123 8.48 8.34 3.30
CA PHE A 123 9.65 7.49 3.13
C PHE A 123 10.93 8.27 2.91
N GLN A 124 10.87 9.44 2.25
CA GLN A 124 12.03 10.30 2.09
C GLN A 124 12.49 10.87 3.43
N LEU A 125 11.55 11.33 4.26
CA LEU A 125 11.87 11.76 5.62
C LEU A 125 12.44 10.62 6.46
N PHE A 126 11.87 9.43 6.34
CA PHE A 126 12.38 8.23 7.02
C PHE A 126 13.77 7.82 6.53
N ALA A 127 14.08 7.96 5.25
CA ALA A 127 15.42 7.70 4.70
C ALA A 127 16.47 8.67 5.24
N LEU A 128 16.09 9.92 5.47
CA LEU A 128 16.99 10.97 5.94
C LEU A 128 17.17 10.97 7.46
N LEU A 129 16.08 10.76 8.21
CA LEU A 129 16.02 10.96 9.66
C LEU A 129 15.87 9.65 10.46
N GLY A 130 15.44 8.57 9.80
CA GLY A 130 15.13 7.29 10.43
C GLY A 130 16.36 6.58 11.00
N PRO A 131 16.14 5.57 11.86
CA PRO A 131 17.22 4.77 12.43
C PRO A 131 17.91 3.92 11.33
N PRO A 132 19.16 3.47 11.59
CA PRO A 132 19.81 2.51 10.69
C PRO A 132 19.05 1.19 10.69
N ALA A 133 18.86 0.62 9.50
CA ALA A 133 18.22 -0.68 9.38
C ALA A 133 19.14 -1.80 9.86
N ARG A 134 18.53 -2.87 10.37
CA ARG A 134 19.21 -4.13 10.73
C ARG A 134 19.14 -5.11 9.56
N ARG A 135 20.07 -6.06 9.50
CA ARG A 135 20.00 -7.16 8.51
C ARG A 135 18.80 -8.06 8.76
N ILE A 136 18.18 -8.54 7.70
CA ILE A 136 17.02 -9.42 7.76
C ILE A 136 17.39 -10.81 8.33
N GLY A 137 18.61 -11.29 8.17
CA GLY A 137 19.09 -12.56 8.71
C GLY A 137 19.48 -12.56 10.22
N SER A 138 19.33 -11.44 10.93
CA SER A 138 19.58 -11.42 12.37
C SER A 138 18.32 -11.82 13.16
N ALA A 139 18.48 -12.41 14.36
CA ALA A 139 17.36 -12.82 15.22
C ALA A 139 16.34 -11.70 15.55
N ALA A 140 16.70 -10.44 15.29
CA ALA A 140 15.81 -9.28 15.44
C ALA A 140 14.91 -9.04 14.22
N VAL A 141 14.92 -9.89 13.18
CA VAL A 141 14.35 -9.63 11.87
C VAL A 141 13.26 -10.62 11.45
N LEU A 142 12.79 -11.43 12.40
CA LEU A 142 11.55 -12.18 12.19
C LEU A 142 10.40 -11.29 11.65
N PRO A 143 10.21 -10.05 12.17
CA PRO A 143 9.14 -9.18 11.70
C PRO A 143 9.05 -8.92 10.19
N PRO A 144 10.11 -8.55 9.45
CA PRO A 144 10.00 -8.32 8.01
C PRO A 144 9.57 -9.54 7.20
N VAL A 145 10.07 -10.72 7.55
CA VAL A 145 9.70 -11.97 6.86
C VAL A 145 8.24 -12.33 7.16
N VAL A 146 7.81 -12.15 8.42
CA VAL A 146 6.42 -12.37 8.81
C VAL A 146 5.49 -11.40 8.07
N TRP A 147 5.83 -10.10 8.04
CA TRP A 147 5.00 -9.11 7.36
C TRP A 147 4.98 -9.30 5.84
N LEU A 148 6.09 -9.72 5.24
CA LEU A 148 6.13 -10.10 3.83
C LEU A 148 5.23 -11.33 3.58
N GLY A 149 5.23 -12.29 4.49
CA GLY A 149 4.32 -13.44 4.46
C GLY A 149 2.85 -13.04 4.56
N VAL A 150 2.51 -12.13 5.48
CA VAL A 150 1.15 -11.57 5.61
C VAL A 150 0.74 -10.82 4.34
N TYR A 151 1.66 -10.03 3.77
CA TYR A 151 1.41 -9.31 2.52
C TYR A 151 1.14 -10.27 1.36
N LEU A 152 1.95 -11.33 1.22
CA LEU A 152 1.74 -12.37 0.21
C LEU A 152 0.45 -13.17 0.44
N ALA A 153 0.10 -13.46 1.69
CA ALA A 153 -1.19 -14.08 2.02
C ALA A 153 -2.35 -13.18 1.59
N GLY A 154 -2.24 -11.86 1.78
CA GLY A 154 -3.19 -10.88 1.25
C GLY A 154 -3.29 -10.94 -0.28
N VAL A 155 -2.15 -11.02 -0.99
CA VAL A 155 -2.15 -11.21 -2.45
C VAL A 155 -2.89 -12.48 -2.84
N VAL A 156 -2.61 -13.61 -2.19
CA VAL A 156 -3.29 -14.87 -2.46
C VAL A 156 -4.80 -14.73 -2.24
N THR A 157 -5.22 -14.09 -1.16
CA THR A 157 -6.64 -13.84 -0.88
C THR A 157 -7.30 -13.03 -2.00
N PHE A 158 -6.65 -11.97 -2.50
CA PHE A 158 -7.20 -11.17 -3.60
C PHE A 158 -7.23 -11.94 -4.94
N VAL A 159 -6.23 -12.77 -5.18
CA VAL A 159 -6.16 -13.59 -6.42
C VAL A 159 -7.18 -14.73 -6.40
N THR A 160 -7.42 -15.34 -5.25
CA THR A 160 -8.31 -16.48 -5.09
C THR A 160 -9.76 -16.10 -4.76
N ALA A 161 -10.02 -14.81 -4.45
CA ALA A 161 -11.38 -14.34 -4.23
C ALA A 161 -12.24 -14.64 -5.46
N SER A 162 -13.24 -15.50 -5.27
CA SER A 162 -14.20 -15.82 -6.33
C SER A 162 -15.01 -14.56 -6.68
N ALA A 163 -15.28 -14.37 -7.96
CA ALA A 163 -16.29 -13.41 -8.39
C ALA A 163 -17.61 -13.83 -7.71
N GLY A 164 -18.20 -12.94 -6.93
CA GLY A 164 -19.57 -13.08 -6.46
C GLY A 164 -20.56 -13.13 -7.62
N PRO A 165 -21.84 -13.33 -7.34
CA PRO A 165 -22.89 -13.24 -8.36
C PRO A 165 -22.78 -11.90 -9.10
N ALA A 166 -23.38 -11.81 -10.28
CA ALA A 166 -23.31 -10.65 -11.17
C ALA A 166 -24.07 -9.42 -10.60
N ASP A 167 -23.71 -9.04 -9.38
CA ASP A 167 -24.25 -7.88 -8.72
C ASP A 167 -23.62 -6.61 -9.30
N ALA A 168 -24.45 -5.58 -9.47
CA ALA A 168 -24.01 -4.28 -9.96
C ALA A 168 -24.14 -3.25 -8.83
N VAL A 169 -23.13 -2.39 -8.71
CA VAL A 169 -23.12 -1.28 -7.76
C VAL A 169 -23.11 0.03 -8.50
N THR A 170 -24.03 0.95 -8.13
CA THR A 170 -24.11 2.27 -8.74
C THR A 170 -23.53 3.32 -7.82
N VAL A 171 -22.53 4.07 -8.31
CA VAL A 171 -21.91 5.19 -7.61
C VAL A 171 -21.97 6.41 -8.51
N ALA A 172 -22.59 7.50 -8.03
CA ALA A 172 -22.75 8.75 -8.77
C ALA A 172 -23.30 8.57 -10.21
N GLY A 173 -24.32 7.72 -10.37
CA GLY A 173 -24.95 7.45 -11.66
C GLY A 173 -24.15 6.53 -12.61
N ARG A 174 -22.99 6.05 -12.21
CA ARG A 174 -22.20 5.06 -12.96
C ARG A 174 -22.38 3.69 -12.33
N THR A 175 -22.73 2.71 -13.16
CA THR A 175 -22.93 1.32 -12.71
C THR A 175 -21.69 0.50 -13.03
N PHE A 176 -21.19 -0.23 -12.03
CA PHE A 176 -20.05 -1.13 -12.13
C PHE A 176 -20.49 -2.55 -11.78
N LEU A 177 -20.02 -3.54 -12.51
CA LEU A 177 -20.19 -4.93 -12.12
C LEU A 177 -19.20 -5.26 -10.99
N VAL A 178 -19.67 -5.93 -9.96
CA VAL A 178 -18.82 -6.37 -8.84
C VAL A 178 -17.74 -7.34 -9.35
N SER A 179 -18.07 -8.18 -10.34
CA SER A 179 -17.12 -9.06 -11.02
C SER A 179 -15.93 -8.32 -11.63
N ASP A 180 -16.17 -7.18 -12.28
CA ASP A 180 -15.10 -6.39 -12.93
C ASP A 180 -14.15 -5.78 -11.87
N ILE A 181 -14.72 -5.33 -10.75
CA ILE A 181 -13.93 -4.81 -9.62
C ILE A 181 -13.08 -5.92 -9.01
N GLN A 182 -13.64 -7.13 -8.84
CA GLN A 182 -12.91 -8.27 -8.30
C GLN A 182 -11.83 -8.77 -9.26
N GLU A 183 -12.10 -8.80 -10.56
CA GLU A 183 -11.11 -9.16 -11.57
C GLU A 183 -9.95 -8.14 -11.60
N ASN A 184 -10.26 -6.85 -11.52
CA ASN A 184 -9.23 -5.80 -11.38
C ASN A 184 -8.40 -5.98 -10.10
N ARG A 185 -9.02 -6.28 -8.95
CA ARG A 185 -8.32 -6.59 -7.70
C ARG A 185 -7.38 -7.77 -7.86
N ARG A 186 -7.83 -8.84 -8.52
CA ARG A 186 -7.02 -10.02 -8.82
C ARG A 186 -5.79 -9.67 -9.66
N HIS A 187 -5.96 -9.01 -10.78
CA HIS A 187 -4.85 -8.63 -11.66
C HIS A 187 -3.88 -7.69 -10.95
N ARG A 188 -4.36 -6.64 -10.29
CA ARG A 188 -3.51 -5.69 -9.56
C ARG A 188 -2.85 -6.34 -8.34
N GLY A 189 -3.52 -7.25 -7.65
CA GLY A 189 -2.92 -8.03 -6.56
C GLY A 189 -1.68 -8.78 -7.03
N VAL A 190 -1.73 -9.43 -8.19
CA VAL A 190 -0.56 -10.11 -8.76
C VAL A 190 0.54 -9.10 -9.16
N PHE A 191 0.20 -8.07 -9.92
CA PHE A 191 1.21 -7.17 -10.50
C PHE A 191 1.73 -6.13 -9.52
N SER A 192 0.87 -5.43 -8.78
CA SER A 192 1.31 -4.35 -7.91
C SER A 192 1.72 -4.79 -6.51
N MET A 193 1.26 -5.94 -6.05
CA MET A 193 1.62 -6.50 -4.75
C MET A 193 2.55 -7.72 -4.88
N GLY A 194 2.15 -8.70 -5.69
CA GLY A 194 2.86 -9.98 -5.82
C GLY A 194 4.24 -9.82 -6.42
N THR A 195 4.37 -9.08 -7.52
CA THR A 195 5.66 -8.90 -8.21
C THR A 195 6.74 -8.28 -7.33
N PRO A 196 6.52 -7.12 -6.66
CA PRO A 196 7.51 -6.54 -5.76
C PRO A 196 7.87 -7.47 -4.59
N ALA A 197 6.89 -8.21 -4.05
CA ALA A 197 7.12 -9.16 -2.98
C ALA A 197 8.00 -10.34 -3.42
N LEU A 198 7.75 -10.90 -4.60
CA LEU A 198 8.58 -11.97 -5.17
C LEU A 198 9.98 -11.50 -5.50
N MET A 199 10.16 -10.28 -6.02
CA MET A 199 11.47 -9.68 -6.22
C MET A 199 12.23 -9.52 -4.91
N ALA A 200 11.56 -9.08 -3.85
CA ALA A 200 12.16 -8.96 -2.52
C ALA A 200 12.59 -10.32 -1.96
N LEU A 201 11.77 -11.37 -2.12
CA LEU A 201 12.12 -12.74 -1.73
C LEU A 201 13.31 -13.27 -2.51
N ALA A 202 13.39 -13.02 -3.80
CA ALA A 202 14.53 -13.44 -4.63
C ALA A 202 15.86 -12.82 -4.15
N CYS A 203 15.81 -11.59 -3.61
CA CYS A 203 16.98 -10.93 -3.02
C CYS A 203 17.45 -11.57 -1.69
N LEU A 204 16.62 -12.40 -1.06
CA LEU A 204 16.96 -13.12 0.18
C LEU A 204 17.56 -14.51 -0.09
N VAL A 205 17.43 -15.05 -1.30
CA VAL A 205 18.02 -16.33 -1.67
C VAL A 205 19.54 -16.15 -1.79
N PRO A 206 20.37 -16.90 -1.04
CA PRO A 206 21.81 -16.84 -1.18
C PRO A 206 22.21 -17.25 -2.60
N THR A 207 22.73 -16.31 -3.39
CA THR A 207 23.37 -16.65 -4.63
C THR A 207 24.67 -17.37 -4.30
N GLY A 208 24.76 -18.66 -4.60
CA GLY A 208 25.92 -19.50 -4.27
C GLY A 208 27.28 -19.10 -4.90
N ALA A 209 27.40 -17.87 -5.39
CA ALA A 209 28.59 -17.32 -6.07
C ALA A 209 29.57 -16.60 -5.12
N GLY A 210 29.59 -16.95 -3.84
CA GLY A 210 30.43 -16.29 -2.83
C GLY A 210 31.26 -17.24 -1.95
N ARG A 211 31.56 -18.44 -2.40
CA ARG A 211 32.55 -19.33 -1.75
C ARG A 211 33.61 -19.73 -2.77
N ALA A 212 34.50 -18.86 -3.06
CA ALA A 212 35.82 -19.14 -3.58
C ALA A 212 36.82 -18.17 -2.95
#